data_5f5d7723c545d79f8a3a37b9c45da576
#
_entry.id   5f5d7723c545d79f8a3a37b9c45da576
#
_cell.length_a   1.000
_cell.length_b   1.000
_cell.length_c   1.000
_cell.angle_alpha   90.00
_cell.angle_beta   90.00
_cell.angle_gamma   90.00
#
_symmetry.space_group_name_H-M   'P 1'
#
loop_
_entity.id
_entity.type
_entity.pdbx_description
1 polymer ?
#
loop_
_entity_poly.entity_id
_entity_poly.type
_entity_poly.pdbx_seq_one_letter_code
_entity_poly.pdbx_strand_id
1 'polypeptide(L)'
;MSIDPDCEWEFIDGSYVKAHQHSAGAASKESQAIGKSRAGNTTKIHLAVDSYGLPADFEITGGEINDCSIAPDLIAKLPDAKAIVADKGYDSECIREQITKKEARAVIPRKRNSLKSNADMDWGLYGYRHLVENTFARLKQYRAIATRYDKLKRNSESMVAMACGYLWLPM
;
A
#
# COMPACT_ATOMS: atom_id res chain seq x y z
N MET A 1 -16.67 19.95 8.65
CA MET A 1 -15.54 20.42 7.83
C MET A 1 -15.04 19.19 7.09
N SER A 2 -15.13 19.11 5.76
CA SER A 2 -14.49 18.04 5.01
C SER A 2 -13.00 18.31 5.00
N ILE A 3 -12.19 17.29 5.24
CA ILE A 3 -10.74 17.36 5.03
C ILE A 3 -10.55 17.06 3.56
N ASP A 4 -10.05 18.02 2.78
CA ASP A 4 -9.68 17.78 1.40
C ASP A 4 -8.32 17.07 1.35
N PRO A 5 -8.12 16.05 0.48
CA PRO A 5 -6.86 15.36 0.37
C PRO A 5 -5.77 16.31 -0.12
N ASP A 6 -4.60 16.27 0.51
CA ASP A 6 -3.40 16.93 0.01
C ASP A 6 -2.58 15.93 -0.80
N CYS A 7 -2.83 15.91 -2.08
CA CYS A 7 -2.16 15.01 -3.03
C CYS A 7 -0.83 15.58 -3.57
N GLU A 8 -0.21 16.55 -2.89
CA GLU A 8 1.11 17.04 -3.30
C GLU A 8 2.14 15.90 -3.31
N TRP A 9 2.11 15.04 -2.30
CA TRP A 9 2.95 13.84 -2.18
C TRP A 9 2.09 12.62 -1.88
N GLU A 10 2.44 11.50 -2.50
CA GLU A 10 1.82 10.21 -2.27
C GLU A 10 2.84 9.23 -1.72
N PHE A 11 2.51 8.52 -0.65
CA PHE A 11 3.37 7.52 -0.02
C PHE A 11 2.75 6.14 -0.18
N ILE A 12 3.52 5.21 -0.75
CA ILE A 12 3.05 3.84 -1.02
C ILE A 12 3.87 2.85 -0.21
N ASP A 13 3.18 1.90 0.43
CA ASP A 13 3.81 0.77 1.11
C ASP A 13 2.88 -0.46 1.14
N GLY A 14 3.45 -1.62 1.45
CA GLY A 14 2.72 -2.87 1.58
C GLY A 14 2.88 -3.49 2.97
N SER A 15 1.79 -3.91 3.60
CA SER A 15 1.84 -4.54 4.91
C SER A 15 1.12 -5.88 4.95
N TYR A 16 1.75 -6.86 5.62
CA TYR A 16 1.19 -8.18 5.81
C TYR A 16 0.17 -8.21 6.93
N VAL A 17 -0.90 -8.96 6.68
CA VAL A 17 -1.94 -9.30 7.64
C VAL A 17 -2.02 -10.81 7.73
N LYS A 18 -1.96 -11.36 8.94
CA LYS A 18 -2.09 -12.80 9.16
C LYS A 18 -3.51 -13.24 8.84
N ALA A 19 -3.64 -14.26 7.99
CA ALA A 19 -4.92 -14.89 7.72
C ALA A 19 -5.16 -16.00 8.75
N HIS A 20 -6.29 -15.90 9.47
CA HIS A 20 -6.68 -16.93 10.42
C HIS A 20 -7.02 -18.24 9.69
N GLN A 21 -6.81 -19.39 10.31
CA GLN A 21 -7.08 -20.69 9.67
C GLN A 21 -8.51 -20.81 9.14
N HIS A 22 -9.49 -20.19 9.76
CA HIS A 22 -10.88 -20.16 9.32
C HIS A 22 -11.13 -19.30 8.08
N SER A 23 -10.22 -18.41 7.71
CA SER A 23 -10.32 -17.60 6.50
C SER A 23 -9.90 -18.35 5.22
N ALA A 24 -9.16 -19.46 5.36
CA ALA A 24 -8.79 -20.30 4.25
C ALA A 24 -9.89 -21.30 3.89
N GLY A 25 -9.92 -21.76 2.61
CA GLY A 25 -10.81 -22.85 2.20
C GLY A 25 -12.25 -22.40 1.92
N ALA A 26 -12.48 -21.25 1.29
CA ALA A 26 -13.78 -20.93 0.74
C ALA A 26 -14.11 -21.89 -0.42
N ALA A 27 -15.34 -22.36 -0.46
CA ALA A 27 -15.84 -23.22 -1.56
C ALA A 27 -16.09 -22.45 -2.87
N SER A 28 -15.87 -21.13 -2.89
CA SER A 28 -16.12 -20.29 -4.06
C SER A 28 -14.90 -20.26 -4.99
N LYS A 29 -15.16 -20.10 -6.30
CA LYS A 29 -14.12 -19.86 -7.32
C LYS A 29 -13.54 -18.44 -7.26
N GLU A 30 -14.09 -17.55 -6.41
CA GLU A 30 -13.61 -16.19 -6.26
C GLU A 30 -12.23 -16.18 -5.61
N SER A 31 -11.38 -15.26 -6.04
CA SER A 31 -10.08 -15.03 -5.44
C SER A 31 -10.23 -14.72 -3.96
N GLN A 32 -9.51 -15.43 -3.12
CA GLN A 32 -9.48 -15.17 -1.68
C GLN A 32 -8.44 -14.12 -1.29
N ALA A 33 -7.47 -13.82 -2.17
CA ALA A 33 -6.31 -12.99 -1.85
C ALA A 33 -5.65 -13.43 -0.53
N ILE A 34 -5.47 -14.73 -0.37
CA ILE A 34 -4.72 -15.37 0.72
C ILE A 34 -3.64 -16.22 0.08
N GLY A 35 -2.41 -15.99 0.46
CA GLY A 35 -1.28 -16.73 -0.07
C GLY A 35 -0.27 -17.08 1.02
N LYS A 36 0.70 -17.91 0.66
CA LYS A 36 1.74 -18.36 1.59
C LYS A 36 2.90 -17.38 1.62
N SER A 37 3.22 -16.86 2.79
CA SER A 37 4.43 -16.11 3.08
C SER A 37 5.29 -16.86 4.09
N ARG A 38 6.43 -16.27 4.51
CA ARG A 38 7.25 -16.83 5.61
C ARG A 38 6.48 -16.95 6.93
N ALA A 39 5.44 -16.12 7.12
CA ALA A 39 4.59 -16.13 8.31
C ALA A 39 3.38 -17.09 8.19
N GLY A 40 3.33 -17.94 7.18
CA GLY A 40 2.19 -18.81 6.88
C GLY A 40 1.19 -18.18 5.91
N ASN A 41 -0.09 -18.46 6.12
CA ASN A 41 -1.15 -17.86 5.30
C ASN A 41 -1.32 -16.39 5.65
N THR A 42 -1.13 -15.53 4.67
CA THR A 42 -1.21 -14.08 4.83
C THR A 42 -1.94 -13.43 3.67
N THR A 43 -2.51 -12.29 3.94
CA THR A 43 -2.97 -11.30 2.97
C THR A 43 -2.02 -10.12 3.04
N LYS A 44 -1.82 -9.42 1.93
CA LYS A 44 -1.06 -8.19 1.88
C LYS A 44 -1.97 -7.03 1.49
N ILE A 45 -1.91 -5.96 2.26
CA ILE A 45 -2.58 -4.71 1.96
C ILE A 45 -1.52 -3.78 1.40
N HIS A 46 -1.70 -3.32 0.16
CA HIS A 46 -0.92 -2.27 -0.47
C HIS A 46 -1.72 -0.98 -0.31
N LEU A 47 -1.12 0.03 0.29
CA LEU A 47 -1.79 1.27 0.66
C LEU A 47 -1.04 2.46 0.08
N ALA A 48 -1.78 3.40 -0.46
CA ALA A 48 -1.31 4.74 -0.76
C ALA A 48 -1.96 5.73 0.21
N VAL A 49 -1.17 6.69 0.68
CA VAL A 49 -1.64 7.78 1.54
C VAL A 49 -1.17 9.12 0.99
N ASP A 50 -1.95 10.16 1.27
CA ASP A 50 -1.64 11.55 0.91
C ASP A 50 -0.56 12.18 1.81
N SER A 51 -0.30 13.47 1.62
CA SER A 51 0.69 14.25 2.39
C SER A 51 0.38 14.36 3.88
N TYR A 52 -0.86 14.10 4.29
CA TYR A 52 -1.26 14.03 5.71
C TYR A 52 -1.21 12.62 6.29
N GLY A 53 -0.90 11.62 5.47
CA GLY A 53 -0.96 10.22 5.87
C GLY A 53 -2.38 9.67 5.90
N LEU A 54 -3.33 10.29 5.19
CA LEU A 54 -4.69 9.78 5.05
C LEU A 54 -4.79 8.81 3.85
N PRO A 55 -5.53 7.70 3.97
CA PRO A 55 -5.65 6.71 2.91
C PRO A 55 -6.23 7.31 1.63
N ALA A 56 -5.48 7.24 0.51
CA ALA A 56 -5.93 7.66 -0.81
C ALA A 56 -6.54 6.48 -1.59
N ASP A 57 -5.83 5.35 -1.65
CA ASP A 57 -6.33 4.12 -2.28
C ASP A 57 -5.61 2.89 -1.69
N PHE A 58 -6.17 1.71 -1.91
CA PHE A 58 -5.55 0.46 -1.48
C PHE A 58 -5.89 -0.70 -2.41
N GLU A 59 -5.02 -1.73 -2.39
CA GLU A 59 -5.25 -3.03 -3.03
C GLU A 59 -4.97 -4.17 -2.05
N ILE A 60 -5.70 -5.28 -2.20
CA ILE A 60 -5.51 -6.48 -1.37
C ILE A 60 -5.09 -7.65 -2.26
N THR A 61 -3.99 -8.30 -1.88
CA THR A 61 -3.44 -9.48 -2.56
C THR A 61 -3.12 -10.61 -1.60
N GLY A 62 -2.81 -11.78 -2.15
CA GLY A 62 -2.15 -12.82 -1.37
C GLY A 62 -0.75 -12.37 -0.93
N GLY A 63 -0.31 -12.89 0.22
CA GLY A 63 0.97 -12.48 0.80
C GLY A 63 2.21 -12.87 -0.01
N GLU A 64 2.10 -13.76 -0.99
CA GLU A 64 3.16 -14.16 -1.91
C GLU A 64 3.44 -13.10 -3.00
N ILE A 65 2.47 -12.21 -3.24
CA ILE A 65 2.56 -11.23 -4.34
C ILE A 65 3.59 -10.15 -4.02
N ASN A 66 4.45 -9.87 -5.00
CA ASN A 66 5.48 -8.83 -4.87
C ASN A 66 4.86 -7.43 -5.01
N ASP A 67 5.36 -6.48 -4.22
CA ASP A 67 4.94 -5.07 -4.26
C ASP A 67 5.09 -4.43 -5.64
N CYS A 68 6.18 -4.74 -6.35
CA CYS A 68 6.40 -4.24 -7.71
C CYS A 68 5.33 -4.70 -8.72
N SER A 69 4.62 -5.79 -8.45
CA SER A 69 3.60 -6.30 -9.37
C SER A 69 2.29 -5.52 -9.27
N ILE A 70 1.99 -4.96 -8.10
CA ILE A 70 0.73 -4.25 -7.82
C ILE A 70 0.90 -2.74 -7.92
N ALA A 71 2.11 -2.24 -7.71
CA ALA A 71 2.39 -0.81 -7.75
C ALA A 71 1.89 -0.11 -9.04
N PRO A 72 2.02 -0.68 -10.25
CA PRO A 72 1.49 -0.06 -11.46
C PRO A 72 -0.02 0.21 -11.41
N ASP A 73 -0.79 -0.76 -10.94
CA ASP A 73 -2.26 -0.65 -10.86
C ASP A 73 -2.67 0.37 -9.78
N LEU A 74 -1.99 0.36 -8.64
CA LEU A 74 -2.22 1.32 -7.56
C LEU A 74 -1.88 2.73 -8.02
N ILE A 75 -0.68 2.95 -8.59
CA ILE A 75 -0.23 4.26 -9.09
C ILE A 75 -1.17 4.81 -10.18
N ALA A 76 -1.72 3.94 -11.03
CA ALA A 76 -2.64 4.37 -12.08
C ALA A 76 -3.94 4.99 -11.53
N LYS A 77 -4.37 4.57 -10.35
CA LYS A 77 -5.59 5.06 -9.68
C LYS A 77 -5.37 6.33 -8.86
N LEU A 78 -4.11 6.61 -8.48
CA LEU A 78 -3.80 7.79 -7.66
C LEU A 78 -4.04 9.08 -8.44
N PRO A 79 -4.44 10.17 -7.76
CA PRO A 79 -4.49 11.49 -8.35
C PRO A 79 -3.10 11.95 -8.83
N ASP A 80 -3.05 13.09 -9.49
CA ASP A 80 -1.79 13.71 -9.90
C ASP A 80 -1.07 14.25 -8.66
N ALA A 81 0.17 13.84 -8.47
CA ALA A 81 1.02 14.23 -7.37
C ALA A 81 2.36 14.77 -7.87
N LYS A 82 3.01 15.64 -7.11
CA LYS A 82 4.37 16.11 -7.44
C LYS A 82 5.43 15.04 -7.22
N ALA A 83 5.22 14.17 -6.25
CA ALA A 83 6.12 13.06 -5.97
C ALA A 83 5.40 11.83 -5.43
N ILE A 84 5.91 10.65 -5.80
CA ILE A 84 5.50 9.36 -5.25
C ILE A 84 6.69 8.76 -4.51
N VAL A 85 6.48 8.48 -3.22
CA VAL A 85 7.49 7.96 -2.30
C VAL A 85 7.19 6.51 -1.98
N ALA A 86 8.16 5.63 -2.16
CA ALA A 86 8.02 4.22 -1.79
C ALA A 86 9.36 3.63 -1.33
N ASP A 87 9.32 2.45 -0.73
CA ASP A 87 10.53 1.77 -0.28
C ASP A 87 11.33 1.16 -1.46
N LYS A 88 12.54 0.68 -1.17
CA LYS A 88 13.40 0.00 -2.16
C LYS A 88 12.79 -1.28 -2.74
N GLY A 89 11.73 -1.83 -2.12
CA GLY A 89 10.98 -2.97 -2.64
C GLY A 89 10.31 -2.63 -3.98
N TYR A 90 9.94 -1.36 -4.16
CA TYR A 90 9.32 -0.81 -5.37
C TYR A 90 10.33 -0.37 -6.44
N ASP A 91 11.65 -0.55 -6.22
CA ASP A 91 12.67 -0.15 -7.19
C ASP A 91 12.60 -0.99 -8.46
N SER A 92 11.95 -0.43 -9.48
CA SER A 92 11.78 -0.97 -10.83
C SER A 92 11.75 0.17 -11.83
N GLU A 93 12.44 0.03 -12.97
CA GLU A 93 12.43 1.05 -14.02
C GLU A 93 11.02 1.26 -14.56
N CYS A 94 10.22 0.20 -14.71
CA CYS A 94 8.84 0.29 -15.16
C CYS A 94 7.99 1.18 -14.23
N ILE A 95 8.13 1.04 -12.90
CA ILE A 95 7.43 1.88 -11.92
C ILE A 95 7.90 3.33 -12.03
N ARG A 96 9.22 3.56 -12.15
CA ARG A 96 9.77 4.92 -12.30
C ARG A 96 9.29 5.60 -13.57
N GLU A 97 9.26 4.87 -14.69
CA GLU A 97 8.74 5.38 -15.97
C GLU A 97 7.24 5.75 -15.86
N GLN A 98 6.46 4.92 -15.18
CA GLN A 98 5.04 5.18 -14.96
C GLN A 98 4.83 6.44 -14.12
N ILE A 99 5.59 6.60 -13.04
CA ILE A 99 5.56 7.81 -12.19
C ILE A 99 5.96 9.04 -13.02
N THR A 100 7.00 8.93 -13.84
CA THR A 100 7.44 10.02 -14.70
C THR A 100 6.39 10.38 -15.76
N LYS A 101 5.66 9.40 -16.31
CA LYS A 101 4.53 9.64 -17.25
C LYS A 101 3.38 10.42 -16.59
N LYS A 102 3.23 10.33 -15.28
CA LYS A 102 2.29 11.15 -14.49
C LYS A 102 2.87 12.53 -14.11
N GLU A 103 4.02 12.90 -14.70
CA GLU A 103 4.74 14.15 -14.41
C GLU A 103 5.17 14.26 -12.92
N ALA A 104 5.19 13.13 -12.20
CA ALA A 104 5.60 13.04 -10.81
C ALA A 104 7.07 12.63 -10.67
N ARG A 105 7.68 13.00 -9.54
CA ARG A 105 9.03 12.57 -9.17
C ARG A 105 8.98 11.24 -8.42
N ALA A 106 9.76 10.25 -8.85
CA ALA A 106 9.91 8.98 -8.13
C ALA A 106 10.95 9.10 -7.00
N VAL A 107 10.50 9.05 -5.75
CA VAL A 107 11.36 9.08 -4.56
C VAL A 107 11.43 7.66 -3.98
N ILE A 108 12.20 6.81 -4.66
CA ILE A 108 12.36 5.38 -4.36
C ILE A 108 13.85 5.08 -4.29
N PRO A 109 14.39 4.58 -3.16
CA PRO A 109 15.80 4.20 -3.09
C PRO A 109 16.13 3.07 -4.06
N ARG A 110 17.30 3.11 -4.67
CA ARG A 110 17.80 2.04 -5.52
C ARG A 110 18.20 0.82 -4.69
N LYS A 111 17.96 -0.38 -5.21
CA LYS A 111 18.44 -1.63 -4.63
C LYS A 111 19.97 -1.65 -4.62
N ARG A 112 20.55 -2.37 -3.65
CA ARG A 112 22.01 -2.47 -3.48
C ARG A 112 22.77 -2.96 -4.71
N ASN A 113 22.11 -3.76 -5.54
CA ASN A 113 22.67 -4.32 -6.78
C ASN A 113 22.31 -3.49 -8.02
N SER A 114 21.75 -2.30 -7.86
CA SER A 114 21.48 -1.40 -8.97
C SER A 114 22.79 -0.81 -9.51
N LEU A 115 22.87 -0.70 -10.84
CA LEU A 115 23.98 -0.02 -11.53
C LEU A 115 23.87 1.51 -11.43
N LYS A 116 22.67 2.03 -11.12
CA LYS A 116 22.41 3.46 -10.97
C LYS A 116 22.55 3.86 -9.51
N SER A 117 23.13 5.03 -9.25
CA SER A 117 23.29 5.58 -7.90
C SER A 117 21.99 6.22 -7.37
N ASN A 118 22.00 6.58 -6.08
CA ASN A 118 20.95 7.38 -5.44
C ASN A 118 21.26 8.88 -5.44
N ALA A 119 22.01 9.39 -6.44
CA ALA A 119 22.43 10.79 -6.49
C ALA A 119 21.25 11.77 -6.48
N ASP A 120 20.17 11.42 -7.18
CA ASP A 120 18.97 12.26 -7.31
C ASP A 120 17.91 11.99 -6.23
N MET A 121 18.25 11.22 -5.21
CA MET A 121 17.32 10.81 -4.16
C MET A 121 17.04 11.97 -3.21
N ASP A 122 15.76 12.28 -3.02
CA ASP A 122 15.30 13.22 -2.00
C ASP A 122 15.15 12.51 -0.65
N TRP A 123 16.22 12.50 0.13
CA TRP A 123 16.22 11.86 1.44
C TRP A 123 15.36 12.61 2.48
N GLY A 124 15.16 13.93 2.28
CA GLY A 124 14.26 14.72 3.12
C GLY A 124 12.83 14.25 2.97
N LEU A 125 12.33 14.21 1.72
CA LEU A 125 10.98 13.73 1.42
C LEU A 125 10.82 12.24 1.74
N TYR A 126 11.84 11.43 1.48
CA TYR A 126 11.82 10.00 1.85
C TYR A 126 11.63 9.77 3.35
N GLY A 127 12.13 10.66 4.20
CA GLY A 127 11.94 10.59 5.64
C GLY A 127 10.47 10.61 6.08
N TYR A 128 9.58 11.23 5.28
CA TYR A 128 8.14 11.25 5.56
C TYR A 128 7.43 9.93 5.24
N ARG A 129 8.12 8.90 4.72
CA ARG A 129 7.55 7.58 4.49
C ARG A 129 6.91 6.96 5.75
N HIS A 130 7.33 7.41 6.94
CA HIS A 130 6.69 7.00 8.19
C HIS A 130 5.18 7.31 8.23
N LEU A 131 4.66 8.21 7.40
CA LEU A 131 3.22 8.53 7.34
C LEU A 131 2.40 7.30 6.94
N VAL A 132 2.81 6.58 5.89
CA VAL A 132 2.11 5.34 5.50
C VAL A 132 2.28 4.24 6.55
N GLU A 133 3.43 4.15 7.21
CA GLU A 133 3.67 3.20 8.31
C GLU A 133 2.75 3.50 9.50
N ASN A 134 2.60 4.78 9.87
CA ASN A 134 1.69 5.22 10.93
C ASN A 134 0.23 4.89 10.57
N THR A 135 -0.15 5.05 9.30
CA THR A 135 -1.51 4.72 8.86
C THR A 135 -1.75 3.22 8.95
N PHE A 136 -0.78 2.38 8.58
CA PHE A 136 -0.89 0.94 8.84
C PHE A 136 -1.01 0.61 10.33
N ALA A 137 -0.28 1.30 11.20
CA ALA A 137 -0.38 1.10 12.65
C ALA A 137 -1.80 1.45 13.15
N ARG A 138 -2.40 2.55 12.65
CA ARG A 138 -3.80 2.93 12.96
C ARG A 138 -4.79 1.89 12.43
N LEU A 139 -4.66 1.45 11.17
CA LEU A 139 -5.53 0.42 10.59
C LEU A 139 -5.45 -0.90 11.36
N LYS A 140 -4.28 -1.30 11.80
CA LYS A 140 -4.09 -2.55 12.57
C LYS A 140 -4.59 -2.48 14.03
N GLN A 141 -5.03 -1.34 14.51
CA GLN A 141 -5.78 -1.26 15.78
C GLN A 141 -7.16 -1.93 15.64
N TYR A 142 -7.71 -1.98 14.44
CA TYR A 142 -8.93 -2.73 14.18
C TYR A 142 -8.63 -4.21 14.07
N ARG A 143 -9.18 -5.00 15.01
CA ARG A 143 -8.92 -6.45 15.10
C ARG A 143 -9.20 -7.19 13.79
N ALA A 144 -10.25 -6.82 13.07
CA ALA A 144 -10.62 -7.43 11.79
C ALA A 144 -9.57 -7.20 10.69
N ILE A 145 -8.78 -6.13 10.80
CA ILE A 145 -7.66 -5.83 9.88
C ILE A 145 -6.37 -6.45 10.39
N ALA A 146 -6.09 -6.37 11.70
CA ALA A 146 -4.88 -6.95 12.28
C ALA A 146 -4.76 -8.47 12.04
N THR A 147 -5.90 -9.18 12.05
CA THR A 147 -5.99 -10.60 11.70
C THR A 147 -7.23 -10.81 10.86
N ARG A 148 -7.03 -11.30 9.65
CA ARG A 148 -8.11 -11.54 8.71
C ARG A 148 -8.85 -12.83 9.03
N TYR A 149 -10.16 -12.74 9.23
CA TYR A 149 -11.08 -13.87 9.42
C TYR A 149 -11.96 -14.10 8.18
N ASP A 150 -12.10 -13.11 7.32
CA ASP A 150 -12.94 -13.17 6.13
C ASP A 150 -12.37 -14.11 5.09
N LYS A 151 -13.23 -14.99 4.54
CA LYS A 151 -12.86 -15.93 3.50
C LYS A 151 -12.75 -15.26 2.13
N LEU A 152 -13.65 -14.33 1.82
CA LEU A 152 -13.72 -13.68 0.53
C LEU A 152 -12.90 -12.38 0.52
N LYS A 153 -12.22 -12.11 -0.59
CA LYS A 153 -11.45 -10.88 -0.82
C LYS A 153 -12.33 -9.65 -0.61
N ARG A 154 -13.51 -9.60 -1.24
CA ARG A 154 -14.46 -8.48 -1.18
C ARG A 154 -14.86 -8.08 0.26
N ASN A 155 -15.03 -9.05 1.16
CA ASN A 155 -15.37 -8.76 2.55
C ASN A 155 -14.20 -8.09 3.27
N SER A 156 -12.99 -8.59 3.05
CA SER A 156 -11.77 -7.98 3.58
C SER A 156 -11.55 -6.57 3.02
N GLU A 157 -11.80 -6.36 1.72
CA GLU A 157 -11.75 -5.05 1.09
C GLU A 157 -12.75 -4.08 1.72
N SER A 158 -13.99 -4.53 1.94
CA SER A 158 -15.02 -3.70 2.60
C SER A 158 -14.61 -3.29 4.02
N MET A 159 -13.98 -4.18 4.78
CA MET A 159 -13.48 -3.87 6.12
C MET A 159 -12.35 -2.84 6.08
N VAL A 160 -11.40 -2.99 5.16
CA VAL A 160 -10.31 -2.02 4.97
C VAL A 160 -10.86 -0.67 4.50
N ALA A 161 -11.79 -0.67 3.52
CA ALA A 161 -12.42 0.55 3.03
C ALA A 161 -13.15 1.33 4.13
N MET A 162 -13.92 0.64 4.98
CA MET A 162 -14.60 1.27 6.12
C MET A 162 -13.59 1.88 7.11
N ALA A 163 -12.51 1.17 7.42
CA ALA A 163 -11.50 1.68 8.33
C ALA A 163 -10.73 2.87 7.72
N CYS A 164 -10.42 2.84 6.42
CA CYS A 164 -9.84 3.97 5.70
C CYS A 164 -10.77 5.18 5.77
N GLY A 165 -12.06 5.00 5.45
CA GLY A 165 -13.05 6.07 5.54
C GLY A 165 -13.18 6.64 6.96
N TYR A 166 -13.08 5.80 7.99
CA TYR A 166 -13.09 6.27 9.37
C TYR A 166 -11.89 7.18 9.71
N LEU A 167 -10.73 6.93 9.12
CA LEU A 167 -9.54 7.77 9.32
C LEU A 167 -9.69 9.19 8.74
N TRP A 168 -10.61 9.38 7.81
CA TRP A 168 -10.97 10.69 7.23
C TRP A 168 -11.93 11.50 8.10
N LEU A 169 -12.58 10.89 9.09
CA LEU A 169 -13.50 11.62 9.96
C LEU A 169 -12.71 12.52 10.91
N PRO A 170 -13.08 13.79 11.04
CA PRO A 170 -12.48 14.68 12.03
C PRO A 170 -12.81 14.13 13.43
N MET A 171 -11.77 13.92 14.22
CA MET A 171 -11.89 13.58 15.65
C MET A 171 -11.91 14.85 16.49
#